data_7aec2a5d4da4fe2a6eecf4ce6f14bead
#
_entry.id   7aec2a5d4da4fe2a6eecf4ce6f14bead
#
_cell.length_a   1.000
_cell.length_b   1.000
_cell.length_c   1.000
_cell.angle_alpha   90.00
_cell.angle_beta   90.00
_cell.angle_gamma   90.00
#
_symmetry.space_group_name_H-M   'P 1'
#
loop_
_entity.id
_entity.type
_entity.pdbx_description
1 polymer ?
#
loop_
_entity_poly.entity_id
_entity_poly.type
_entity_poly.pdbx_seq_one_letter_code
_entity_poly.pdbx_strand_id
1 'polypeptide(L)'
;VASVGAEDIDQTVENARQAEAAGCDAVMAIPPTGGDLSDQQTRAFFVALASSIEIPLIVQDASAYVGRAIDLQVYVQLLDQFGPERIFFKPEAMPLGTNLSRLRDATQRKARVFEGSGGISLIDSFRRGIAGTMPGMEFLPTIVAIWKALHADDDETAYRLYWPLCALVAIQLQAGL
;
A
#
# COMPACT_ATOMS: atom_id res chain seq x y z
N VAL A 1 1.48 -8.93 -8.94
CA VAL A 1 1.54 -7.46 -8.91
C VAL A 1 2.86 -7.00 -9.51
N ALA A 2 2.82 -6.01 -10.41
CA ALA A 2 4.01 -5.35 -10.97
C ALA A 2 4.11 -3.90 -10.50
N SER A 3 5.32 -3.43 -10.17
CA SER A 3 5.59 -2.00 -9.97
C SER A 3 5.81 -1.35 -11.33
N VAL A 4 5.04 -0.30 -11.65
CA VAL A 4 5.03 0.32 -12.99
C VAL A 4 5.37 1.81 -12.98
N GLY A 5 5.55 2.41 -11.79
CA GLY A 5 5.83 3.84 -11.65
C GLY A 5 7.09 4.27 -12.39
N ALA A 6 7.02 5.43 -13.02
CA ALA A 6 8.12 6.16 -13.63
C ALA A 6 7.90 7.67 -13.41
N GLU A 7 8.92 8.48 -13.66
CA GLU A 7 8.81 9.95 -13.56
C GLU A 7 7.91 10.54 -14.68
N ASP A 8 7.79 9.84 -15.79
CA ASP A 8 6.94 10.21 -16.93
C ASP A 8 5.65 9.37 -16.93
N ILE A 9 4.50 10.03 -17.15
CA ILE A 9 3.20 9.37 -17.15
C ILE A 9 3.02 8.44 -18.36
N ASP A 10 3.52 8.80 -19.52
CA ASP A 10 3.37 7.98 -20.71
C ASP A 10 4.18 6.69 -20.56
N GLN A 11 5.38 6.77 -19.98
CA GLN A 11 6.18 5.59 -19.63
C GLN A 11 5.48 4.73 -18.55
N THR A 12 4.87 5.35 -17.55
CA THR A 12 4.11 4.64 -16.51
C THR A 12 2.93 3.88 -17.11
N VAL A 13 2.19 4.51 -18.01
CA VAL A 13 1.05 3.91 -18.73
C VAL A 13 1.51 2.74 -19.61
N GLU A 14 2.61 2.91 -20.34
CA GLU A 14 3.16 1.84 -21.16
C GLU A 14 3.60 0.63 -20.32
N ASN A 15 4.32 0.87 -19.21
CA ASN A 15 4.70 -0.19 -18.26
C ASN A 15 3.46 -0.93 -17.71
N ALA A 16 2.39 -0.20 -17.39
CA ALA A 16 1.17 -0.78 -16.86
C ALA A 16 0.45 -1.68 -17.88
N ARG A 17 0.36 -1.23 -19.13
CA ARG A 17 -0.20 -2.03 -20.24
C ARG A 17 0.62 -3.29 -20.52
N GLN A 18 1.94 -3.19 -20.47
CA GLN A 18 2.81 -4.35 -20.60
C GLN A 18 2.63 -5.34 -19.45
N ALA A 19 2.49 -4.86 -18.20
CA ALA A 19 2.22 -5.71 -17.06
C ALA A 19 0.85 -6.41 -17.17
N GLU A 20 -0.18 -5.71 -17.61
CA GLU A 20 -1.50 -6.27 -17.88
C GLU A 20 -1.44 -7.32 -18.99
N ALA A 21 -0.80 -7.03 -20.12
CA ALA A 21 -0.61 -7.97 -21.23
C ALA A 21 0.21 -9.22 -20.83
N ALA A 22 1.11 -9.08 -19.88
CA ALA A 22 1.88 -10.17 -19.29
C ALA A 22 1.09 -11.02 -18.28
N GLY A 23 -0.19 -10.69 -18.00
CA GLY A 23 -1.06 -11.45 -17.11
C GLY A 23 -0.88 -11.10 -15.62
N CYS A 24 -0.40 -9.92 -15.27
CA CYS A 24 -0.39 -9.46 -13.88
C CYS A 24 -1.81 -9.22 -13.38
N ASP A 25 -2.11 -9.62 -12.14
CA ASP A 25 -3.43 -9.41 -11.51
C ASP A 25 -3.64 -7.97 -11.02
N ALA A 26 -2.60 -7.20 -10.84
CA ALA A 26 -2.64 -5.80 -10.44
C ALA A 26 -1.31 -5.11 -10.76
N VAL A 27 -1.35 -3.78 -10.83
CA VAL A 27 -0.16 -2.93 -10.88
C VAL A 27 -0.06 -2.04 -9.65
N MET A 28 1.14 -1.57 -9.35
CA MET A 28 1.40 -0.64 -8.23
C MET A 28 2.26 0.51 -8.71
N ALA A 29 1.94 1.73 -8.29
CA ALA A 29 2.72 2.91 -8.60
C ALA A 29 2.77 3.89 -7.42
N ILE A 30 3.92 4.59 -7.30
CA ILE A 30 4.07 5.83 -6.53
C ILE A 30 3.89 7.02 -7.48
N PRO A 31 3.53 8.21 -7.00
CA PRO A 31 3.60 9.42 -7.81
C PRO A 31 5.04 9.70 -8.26
N PRO A 32 5.25 10.42 -9.37
CA PRO A 32 6.56 10.95 -9.73
C PRO A 32 7.23 11.69 -8.58
N THR A 33 8.52 11.48 -8.38
CA THR A 33 9.29 12.01 -7.24
C THR A 33 10.19 13.18 -7.59
N GLY A 34 10.39 13.44 -8.88
CA GLY A 34 11.28 14.49 -9.41
C GLY A 34 10.78 15.93 -9.26
N GLY A 35 9.64 16.16 -8.61
CA GLY A 35 9.07 17.48 -8.38
C GLY A 35 7.98 17.51 -7.31
N ASP A 36 7.62 18.70 -6.85
CA ASP A 36 6.51 18.92 -5.91
C ASP A 36 5.16 18.90 -6.66
N LEU A 37 4.59 17.71 -6.82
CA LEU A 37 3.24 17.58 -7.39
C LEU A 37 2.19 18.11 -6.42
N SER A 38 1.28 18.95 -6.90
CA SER A 38 0.07 19.29 -6.16
C SER A 38 -0.85 18.06 -6.04
N ASP A 39 -1.80 18.08 -5.10
CA ASP A 39 -2.78 17.00 -4.93
C ASP A 39 -3.61 16.77 -6.22
N GLN A 40 -3.91 17.85 -6.94
CA GLN A 40 -4.57 17.77 -8.24
C GLN A 40 -3.73 17.04 -9.30
N GLN A 41 -2.43 17.30 -9.36
CA GLN A 41 -1.51 16.63 -10.28
C GLN A 41 -1.30 15.16 -9.88
N THR A 42 -1.15 14.89 -8.59
CA THR A 42 -1.08 13.52 -8.05
C THR A 42 -2.33 12.72 -8.41
N ARG A 43 -3.52 13.32 -8.21
CA ARG A 43 -4.77 12.69 -8.62
C ARG A 43 -4.84 12.47 -10.13
N ALA A 44 -4.47 13.46 -10.94
CA ALA A 44 -4.49 13.35 -12.40
C ALA A 44 -3.58 12.23 -12.90
N PHE A 45 -2.40 12.05 -12.30
CA PHE A 45 -1.49 10.95 -12.58
C PHE A 45 -2.17 9.59 -12.36
N PHE A 46 -2.77 9.36 -11.19
CA PHE A 46 -3.42 8.08 -10.91
C PHE A 46 -4.70 7.86 -11.72
N VAL A 47 -5.43 8.92 -12.05
CA VAL A 47 -6.60 8.84 -12.95
C VAL A 47 -6.16 8.39 -14.35
N ALA A 48 -5.11 8.99 -14.92
CA ALA A 48 -4.58 8.60 -16.22
C ALA A 48 -4.13 7.13 -16.22
N LEU A 49 -3.40 6.71 -15.19
CA LEU A 49 -2.94 5.33 -15.05
C LEU A 49 -4.10 4.35 -14.90
N ALA A 50 -5.04 4.59 -13.97
CA ALA A 50 -6.19 3.71 -13.75
C ALA A 50 -7.12 3.62 -14.97
N SER A 51 -7.21 4.68 -15.77
CA SER A 51 -8.01 4.71 -17.00
C SER A 51 -7.35 3.99 -18.18
N SER A 52 -6.06 3.67 -18.09
CA SER A 52 -5.31 3.06 -19.19
C SER A 52 -5.27 1.53 -19.15
N ILE A 53 -5.74 0.90 -18.07
CA ILE A 53 -5.73 -0.54 -17.80
C ILE A 53 -7.07 -0.99 -17.25
N GLU A 54 -7.35 -2.29 -17.28
CA GLU A 54 -8.55 -2.89 -16.67
C GLU A 54 -8.28 -3.59 -15.33
N ILE A 55 -7.02 -4.01 -15.08
CA ILE A 55 -6.62 -4.64 -13.81
C ILE A 55 -6.52 -3.60 -12.67
N PRO A 56 -6.64 -4.02 -11.40
CA PRO A 56 -6.54 -3.13 -10.26
C PRO A 56 -5.22 -2.35 -10.18
N LEU A 57 -5.32 -1.09 -9.74
CA LEU A 57 -4.20 -0.23 -9.41
C LEU A 57 -4.04 -0.13 -7.88
N ILE A 58 -2.86 -0.42 -7.37
CA ILE A 58 -2.45 -0.14 -6.00
C ILE A 58 -1.76 1.23 -5.96
N VAL A 59 -2.42 2.21 -5.38
CA VAL A 59 -1.87 3.54 -5.13
C VAL A 59 -0.96 3.46 -3.92
N GLN A 60 0.35 3.58 -4.15
CA GLN A 60 1.34 3.55 -3.07
C GLN A 60 1.76 4.96 -2.68
N ASP A 61 1.71 5.24 -1.39
CA ASP A 61 2.35 6.41 -0.78
C ASP A 61 3.65 5.96 -0.12
N ALA A 62 4.75 6.23 -0.77
CA ALA A 62 6.08 5.87 -0.29
C ALA A 62 6.76 7.03 0.48
N SER A 63 6.01 8.01 0.96
CA SER A 63 6.55 9.25 1.55
C SER A 63 7.36 9.04 2.84
N ALA A 64 7.31 7.85 3.44
CA ALA A 64 8.26 7.47 4.48
C ALA A 64 9.71 7.33 3.97
N TYR A 65 9.91 7.19 2.66
CA TYR A 65 11.21 6.96 2.01
C TYR A 65 11.52 8.00 0.93
N VAL A 66 10.53 8.36 0.13
CA VAL A 66 10.70 9.20 -1.06
C VAL A 66 9.40 9.95 -1.40
N GLY A 67 9.54 11.16 -1.92
CA GLY A 67 8.42 11.96 -2.38
C GLY A 67 7.64 12.62 -1.25
N ARG A 68 6.40 12.98 -1.55
CA ARG A 68 5.47 13.67 -0.66
C ARG A 68 4.30 12.77 -0.31
N ALA A 69 3.77 12.91 0.91
CA ALA A 69 2.55 12.19 1.33
C ALA A 69 1.36 12.57 0.44
N ILE A 70 0.58 11.55 0.08
CA ILE A 70 -0.65 11.71 -0.70
C ILE A 70 -1.76 12.19 0.26
N ASP A 71 -2.45 13.28 -0.11
CA ASP A 71 -3.56 13.79 0.67
C ASP A 71 -4.73 12.79 0.72
N LEU A 72 -5.40 12.72 1.87
CA LEU A 72 -6.54 11.82 2.08
C LEU A 72 -7.65 12.00 1.04
N GLN A 73 -7.89 13.24 0.59
CA GLN A 73 -8.93 13.51 -0.42
C GLN A 73 -8.59 12.90 -1.77
N VAL A 74 -7.31 12.77 -2.13
CA VAL A 74 -6.90 12.08 -3.36
C VAL A 74 -7.33 10.61 -3.31
N TYR A 75 -7.10 9.92 -2.19
CA TYR A 75 -7.55 8.53 -2.01
C TYR A 75 -9.06 8.39 -2.12
N VAL A 76 -9.82 9.27 -1.43
CA VAL A 76 -11.28 9.25 -1.45
C VAL A 76 -11.80 9.46 -2.88
N GLN A 77 -11.30 10.47 -3.58
CA GLN A 77 -11.73 10.80 -4.95
C GLN A 77 -11.39 9.68 -5.95
N LEU A 78 -10.23 9.02 -5.82
CA LEU A 78 -9.87 7.89 -6.68
C LEU A 78 -10.81 6.69 -6.42
N LEU A 79 -11.08 6.40 -5.15
CA LEU A 79 -12.00 5.33 -4.78
C LEU A 79 -13.43 5.58 -5.27
N ASP A 80 -13.92 6.82 -5.13
CA ASP A 80 -15.26 7.20 -5.59
C ASP A 80 -15.39 7.11 -7.12
N GLN A 81 -14.32 7.45 -7.86
CA GLN A 81 -14.32 7.43 -9.32
C GLN A 81 -14.24 6.03 -9.91
N PHE A 82 -13.40 5.15 -9.36
CA PHE A 82 -13.10 3.85 -9.96
C PHE A 82 -13.66 2.65 -9.17
N GLY A 83 -14.02 2.85 -7.92
CA GLY A 83 -14.56 1.82 -7.05
C GLY A 83 -13.52 0.93 -6.36
N PRO A 84 -13.97 0.17 -5.33
CA PRO A 84 -13.08 -0.61 -4.45
C PRO A 84 -12.53 -1.89 -5.09
N GLU A 85 -12.99 -2.27 -6.28
CA GLU A 85 -12.44 -3.41 -7.03
C GLU A 85 -11.32 -2.99 -7.98
N ARG A 86 -11.21 -1.69 -8.28
CA ARG A 86 -10.25 -1.14 -9.22
C ARG A 86 -9.12 -0.37 -8.54
N ILE A 87 -9.38 0.22 -7.36
CA ILE A 87 -8.39 1.01 -6.63
C ILE A 87 -8.14 0.40 -5.26
N PHE A 88 -6.88 0.03 -5.03
CA PHE A 88 -6.36 -0.41 -3.74
C PHE A 88 -5.30 0.58 -3.26
N PHE A 89 -4.97 0.54 -1.98
CA PHE A 89 -4.05 1.49 -1.38
C PHE A 89 -2.94 0.80 -0.60
N LYS A 90 -1.73 1.37 -0.67
CA LYS A 90 -0.59 1.02 0.17
C LYS A 90 -0.01 2.30 0.79
N PRO A 91 -0.69 2.86 1.82
CA PRO A 91 -0.26 4.09 2.46
C PRO A 91 0.86 3.80 3.46
N GLU A 92 2.08 4.24 3.16
CA GLU A 92 3.24 4.08 4.04
C GLU A 92 3.65 5.39 4.72
N ALA A 93 2.85 6.47 4.55
CA ALA A 93 3.06 7.73 5.24
C ALA A 93 2.91 7.59 6.77
N MET A 94 3.80 8.25 7.50
CA MET A 94 3.73 8.26 8.98
C MET A 94 2.85 9.41 9.51
N PRO A 95 2.16 9.22 10.63
CA PRO A 95 2.03 8.02 11.46
C PRO A 95 1.04 7.00 10.87
N LEU A 96 1.52 5.80 10.58
CA LEU A 96 0.78 4.79 9.80
C LEU A 96 -0.60 4.47 10.39
N GLY A 97 -0.69 4.06 11.65
CA GLY A 97 -1.94 3.63 12.27
C GLY A 97 -3.04 4.72 12.26
N THR A 98 -2.67 5.98 12.50
CA THR A 98 -3.59 7.12 12.41
C THR A 98 -4.10 7.31 10.99
N ASN A 99 -3.21 7.25 10.00
CA ASN A 99 -3.56 7.41 8.58
C ASN A 99 -4.46 6.26 8.09
N LEU A 100 -4.20 5.02 8.51
CA LEU A 100 -5.08 3.87 8.24
C LEU A 100 -6.49 4.10 8.79
N SER A 101 -6.63 4.56 10.03
CA SER A 101 -7.93 4.84 10.62
C SER A 101 -8.66 5.97 9.88
N ARG A 102 -7.97 7.06 9.55
CA ARG A 102 -8.55 8.18 8.79
C ARG A 102 -9.04 7.74 7.40
N LEU A 103 -8.26 6.95 6.68
CA LEU A 103 -8.63 6.42 5.36
C LEU A 103 -9.85 5.48 5.48
N ARG A 104 -9.83 4.56 6.44
CA ARG A 104 -10.96 3.66 6.73
C ARG A 104 -12.26 4.43 6.96
N ASP A 105 -12.20 5.45 7.84
CA ASP A 105 -13.38 6.21 8.24
C ASP A 105 -13.89 7.11 7.11
N ALA A 106 -12.98 7.81 6.40
CA ALA A 106 -13.33 8.65 5.25
C ALA A 106 -13.95 7.87 4.08
N THR A 107 -13.56 6.59 3.91
CA THR A 107 -14.09 5.72 2.85
C THR A 107 -15.20 4.79 3.30
N GLN A 108 -15.71 4.96 4.53
CA GLN A 108 -16.75 4.09 5.12
C GLN A 108 -16.35 2.59 5.03
N ARG A 109 -15.08 2.28 5.28
CA ARG A 109 -14.49 0.93 5.20
C ARG A 109 -14.49 0.30 3.80
N LYS A 110 -14.73 1.06 2.73
CA LYS A 110 -14.71 0.54 1.36
C LYS A 110 -13.29 0.38 0.80
N ALA A 111 -12.33 1.17 1.30
CA ALA A 111 -10.95 1.10 0.86
C ALA A 111 -10.31 -0.27 1.18
N ARG A 112 -9.73 -0.91 0.17
CA ARG A 112 -8.87 -2.09 0.34
C ARG A 112 -7.43 -1.61 0.51
N VAL A 113 -6.87 -1.87 1.69
CA VAL A 113 -5.56 -1.36 2.09
C VAL A 113 -4.59 -2.52 2.30
N PHE A 114 -3.40 -2.40 1.71
CA PHE A 114 -2.25 -3.27 1.95
C PHE A 114 -1.21 -2.52 2.79
N GLU A 115 -0.83 -3.10 3.89
CA GLU A 115 0.14 -2.53 4.82
C GLU A 115 1.57 -2.92 4.37
N GLY A 116 2.55 -2.05 4.54
CA GLY A 116 3.92 -2.22 4.03
C GLY A 116 5.03 -2.06 5.06
N SER A 117 4.73 -2.11 6.38
CA SER A 117 5.73 -1.85 7.44
C SER A 117 6.72 -2.99 7.71
N GLY A 118 6.81 -4.00 6.83
CA GLY A 118 7.64 -5.19 7.06
C GLY A 118 7.14 -6.10 8.18
N GLY A 119 5.95 -5.82 8.73
CA GLY A 119 5.31 -6.59 9.80
C GLY A 119 5.35 -5.91 11.17
N ILE A 120 6.14 -4.85 11.37
CA ILE A 120 6.24 -4.19 12.67
C ILE A 120 4.92 -3.57 13.14
N SER A 121 4.03 -3.21 12.22
CA SER A 121 2.70 -2.68 12.52
C SER A 121 1.57 -3.69 12.24
N LEU A 122 1.89 -4.94 11.91
CA LEU A 122 0.95 -5.89 11.33
C LEU A 122 -0.30 -6.11 12.19
N ILE A 123 -0.15 -6.38 13.49
CA ILE A 123 -1.29 -6.64 14.38
C ILE A 123 -2.17 -5.40 14.55
N ASP A 124 -1.58 -4.22 14.76
CA ASP A 124 -2.32 -2.96 14.85
C ASP A 124 -3.07 -2.66 13.55
N SER A 125 -2.40 -2.82 12.41
CA SER A 125 -2.97 -2.61 11.09
C SER A 125 -4.09 -3.60 10.77
N PHE A 126 -3.93 -4.88 11.12
CA PHE A 126 -4.97 -5.90 11.00
C PHE A 126 -6.25 -5.52 11.76
N ARG A 127 -6.11 -5.09 13.01
CA ARG A 127 -7.23 -4.64 13.86
C ARG A 127 -7.91 -3.37 13.35
N ARG A 128 -7.23 -2.58 12.51
CA ARG A 128 -7.83 -1.44 11.79
C ARG A 128 -8.56 -1.84 10.50
N GLY A 129 -8.48 -3.12 10.10
CA GLY A 129 -9.25 -3.68 8.99
C GLY A 129 -8.54 -3.57 7.63
N ILE A 130 -7.23 -3.77 7.59
CA ILE A 130 -6.51 -3.89 6.32
C ILE A 130 -6.93 -5.15 5.55
N ALA A 131 -6.83 -5.11 4.22
CA ALA A 131 -7.11 -6.24 3.34
C ALA A 131 -5.96 -7.24 3.23
N GLY A 132 -4.74 -6.79 3.53
CA GLY A 132 -3.55 -7.62 3.46
C GLY A 132 -2.29 -6.85 3.84
N THR A 133 -1.14 -7.49 3.67
CA THR A 133 0.17 -6.85 3.84
C THR A 133 1.09 -7.21 2.68
N MET A 134 1.97 -6.28 2.31
CA MET A 134 2.97 -6.44 1.26
C MET A 134 4.37 -6.20 1.84
N PRO A 135 4.90 -7.14 2.64
CA PRO A 135 6.19 -7.00 3.30
C PRO A 135 7.34 -7.33 2.35
N GLY A 136 8.56 -7.10 2.81
CA GLY A 136 9.75 -7.73 2.25
C GLY A 136 9.71 -9.26 2.36
N MET A 137 10.56 -9.95 1.60
CA MET A 137 10.56 -11.42 1.50
C MET A 137 11.17 -12.11 2.72
N GLU A 138 11.96 -11.40 3.51
CA GLU A 138 12.86 -11.97 4.53
C GLU A 138 12.11 -12.72 5.64
N PHE A 139 10.94 -12.19 6.04
CA PHE A 139 10.13 -12.75 7.13
C PHE A 139 8.78 -13.29 6.66
N LEU A 140 8.60 -13.50 5.35
CA LEU A 140 7.32 -13.87 4.77
C LEU A 140 6.64 -15.08 5.44
N PRO A 141 7.33 -16.20 5.75
CA PRO A 141 6.71 -17.33 6.44
C PRO A 141 6.13 -16.96 7.81
N THR A 142 6.86 -16.15 8.59
CA THR A 142 6.42 -15.68 9.91
C THR A 142 5.22 -14.73 9.79
N ILE A 143 5.25 -13.81 8.85
CA ILE A 143 4.14 -12.87 8.58
C ILE A 143 2.89 -13.63 8.17
N VAL A 144 3.00 -14.63 7.30
CA VAL A 144 1.88 -15.49 6.90
C VAL A 144 1.33 -16.27 8.10
N ALA A 145 2.18 -16.77 9.00
CA ALA A 145 1.75 -17.47 10.20
C ALA A 145 1.00 -16.54 11.17
N ILE A 146 1.50 -15.31 11.37
CA ILE A 146 0.81 -14.30 12.18
C ILE A 146 -0.55 -13.95 11.55
N TRP A 147 -0.60 -13.71 10.23
CA TRP A 147 -1.82 -13.41 9.51
C TRP A 147 -2.89 -14.49 9.66
N LYS A 148 -2.49 -15.77 9.56
CA LYS A 148 -3.39 -16.91 9.77
C LYS A 148 -3.88 -17.00 11.21
N ALA A 149 -3.02 -16.79 12.21
CA ALA A 149 -3.39 -16.79 13.61
C ALA A 149 -4.43 -15.68 13.92
N LEU A 150 -4.20 -14.46 13.39
CA LEU A 150 -5.14 -13.34 13.55
C LEU A 150 -6.52 -13.63 12.94
N HIS A 151 -6.59 -14.31 11.79
CA HIS A 151 -7.87 -14.71 11.19
C HIS A 151 -8.57 -15.86 11.93
N ALA A 152 -7.82 -16.62 12.73
CA ALA A 152 -8.36 -17.69 13.57
C ALA A 152 -8.69 -17.20 14.99
N ASP A 153 -8.61 -15.89 15.26
CA ASP A 153 -8.74 -15.28 16.58
C ASP A 153 -7.76 -15.87 17.64
N ASP A 154 -6.63 -16.43 17.17
CA ASP A 154 -5.55 -16.96 18.02
C ASP A 154 -4.52 -15.88 18.32
N ASP A 155 -4.90 -14.97 19.20
CA ASP A 155 -4.04 -13.86 19.63
C ASP A 155 -2.75 -14.34 20.31
N GLU A 156 -2.79 -15.45 21.06
CA GLU A 156 -1.62 -15.99 21.76
C GLU A 156 -0.52 -16.37 20.76
N THR A 157 -0.87 -17.17 19.74
CA THR A 157 0.06 -17.53 18.67
C THR A 157 0.49 -16.31 17.87
N ALA A 158 -0.43 -15.38 17.54
CA ALA A 158 -0.10 -14.18 16.80
C ALA A 158 0.98 -13.36 17.53
N TYR A 159 0.78 -13.04 18.81
CA TYR A 159 1.74 -12.25 19.59
C TYR A 159 3.05 -12.99 19.86
N ARG A 160 3.02 -14.29 20.10
CA ARG A 160 4.23 -15.11 20.29
C ARG A 160 5.16 -15.06 19.08
N LEU A 161 4.60 -15.02 17.85
CA LEU A 161 5.38 -14.89 16.62
C LEU A 161 5.76 -13.43 16.33
N TYR A 162 4.91 -12.49 16.70
CA TYR A 162 5.04 -11.07 16.38
C TYR A 162 6.19 -10.38 17.15
N TRP A 163 6.33 -10.64 18.46
CA TRP A 163 7.36 -9.94 19.26
C TRP A 163 8.79 -10.16 18.76
N PRO A 164 9.24 -11.40 18.46
CA PRO A 164 10.56 -11.58 17.87
C PRO A 164 10.71 -10.93 16.50
N LEU A 165 9.66 -10.97 15.67
CA LEU A 165 9.65 -10.31 14.37
C LEU A 165 9.86 -8.80 14.50
N CYS A 166 9.14 -8.13 15.41
CA CYS A 166 9.28 -6.69 15.63
C CYS A 166 10.70 -6.27 15.95
N ALA A 167 11.41 -7.04 16.79
CA ALA A 167 12.81 -6.76 17.12
C ALA A 167 13.73 -6.82 15.89
N LEU A 168 13.54 -7.82 15.03
CA LEU A 168 14.31 -7.98 13.79
C LEU A 168 14.01 -6.87 12.78
N VAL A 169 12.73 -6.56 12.56
CA VAL A 169 12.31 -5.49 11.65
C VAL A 169 12.76 -4.12 12.15
N ALA A 170 12.71 -3.87 13.47
CA ALA A 170 13.21 -2.63 14.06
C ALA A 170 14.71 -2.41 13.81
N ILE A 171 15.51 -3.48 13.81
CA ILE A 171 16.92 -3.42 13.45
C ILE A 171 17.07 -3.12 11.95
N GLN A 172 16.32 -3.82 11.10
CA GLN A 172 16.37 -3.65 9.64
C GLN A 172 15.97 -2.24 9.19
N LEU A 173 15.05 -1.58 9.91
CA LEU A 173 14.59 -0.23 9.59
C LEU A 173 15.52 0.89 10.07
N GLN A 174 16.64 0.57 10.75
CA GLN A 174 17.60 1.58 11.16
C GLN A 174 18.36 2.14 9.94
N ALA A 175 18.49 3.46 9.90
CA ALA A 175 19.25 4.10 8.84
C ALA A 175 20.73 3.64 8.84
N GLY A 176 21.24 3.22 7.69
CA GLY A 176 22.64 2.83 7.51
C GLY A 176 22.95 1.35 7.71
N LEU A 177 21.94 0.51 7.85
CA LEU A 177 22.09 -0.96 7.81
C LEU A 177 21.74 -1.51 6.43
#